data_463f0ab3c9893e9d8380476ab2b55a44
#
_entry.id   463f0ab3c9893e9d8380476ab2b55a44
#
_cell.length_a   1.000
_cell.length_b   1.000
_cell.length_c   1.000
_cell.angle_alpha   90.00
_cell.angle_beta   90.00
_cell.angle_gamma   90.00
#
_symmetry.space_group_name_H-M   'P 1'
#
loop_
_entity.id
_entity.type
_entity.pdbx_description
1 polymer ?
#
loop_
_entity_poly.entity_id
_entity_poly.type
_entity_poly.pdbx_seq_one_letter_code
_entity_poly.pdbx_strand_id
1 'polypeptide(L)'
;MIAPFHGDVSFYAQDLATGRTVAINADQPVPTASVIKLAVLYEALQQIRAGRVHFDDRLTLQHADQVPGSGVLLFFDTALNITFKDALTLMIALSDNTGANLSMDHVGIKNVDDRLVSLGLTNTWLYKEVFRPATGPMPADQKEFGLGKTTAREMAALMERFATCNLGPAPTPAVDGVPSDKDLCAAALHMLNVQFYRDGIPRYLEGDKPPVGITDITNKTGSLDHVRNDVGAIFTKHGTIVISIFTHDNTDTSWTADNQAEVLMAQISRTVVEVWTTSP
;
A
#
# COMPACT_ATOMS: atom_id res chain seq x y z
N MET A 1 15.48 -5.68 19.34
CA MET A 1 14.60 -6.20 18.29
C MET A 1 15.25 -6.03 16.90
N ILE A 2 15.56 -4.83 16.44
CA ILE A 2 16.15 -4.59 15.10
C ILE A 2 17.63 -5.02 15.03
N ALA A 3 18.43 -4.79 16.07
CA ALA A 3 19.87 -5.06 16.07
C ALA A 3 20.31 -6.49 15.64
N PRO A 4 19.58 -7.57 15.93
CA PRO A 4 19.93 -8.91 15.47
C PRO A 4 19.37 -9.26 14.08
N PHE A 5 18.66 -8.36 13.41
CA PHE A 5 18.11 -8.60 12.08
C PHE A 5 19.20 -8.48 11.01
N HIS A 6 19.21 -9.41 10.07
CA HIS A 6 20.16 -9.45 8.97
C HIS A 6 19.55 -8.89 7.67
N GLY A 7 19.61 -7.58 7.56
CA GLY A 7 19.07 -6.76 6.49
C GLY A 7 18.95 -5.31 6.95
N ASP A 8 18.54 -4.43 6.07
CA ASP A 8 18.32 -3.02 6.37
C ASP A 8 16.85 -2.76 6.71
N VAL A 9 16.61 -1.83 7.64
CA VAL A 9 15.28 -1.46 8.12
C VAL A 9 15.07 0.04 7.99
N SER A 10 13.97 0.41 7.31
CA SER A 10 13.42 1.76 7.29
C SER A 10 12.01 1.72 7.87
N PHE A 11 11.78 2.53 8.90
CA PHE A 11 10.57 2.45 9.68
C PHE A 11 10.08 3.83 10.10
N TYR A 12 8.78 4.04 10.00
CA TYR A 12 8.09 5.21 10.54
C TYR A 12 6.74 4.79 11.12
N ALA A 13 6.42 5.31 12.29
CA ALA A 13 5.07 5.24 12.84
C ALA A 13 4.66 6.57 13.47
N GLN A 14 3.37 6.86 13.44
CA GLN A 14 2.75 8.05 14.02
C GLN A 14 1.41 7.71 14.65
N ASP A 15 1.23 8.15 15.88
CA ASP A 15 -0.07 8.20 16.54
C ASP A 15 -0.77 9.51 16.14
N LEU A 16 -1.82 9.40 15.37
CA LEU A 16 -2.53 10.57 14.81
C LEU A 16 -3.29 11.37 15.87
N ALA A 17 -3.63 10.77 17.03
CA ALA A 17 -4.32 11.45 18.10
C ALA A 17 -3.38 12.34 18.94
N THR A 18 -2.15 11.87 19.17
CA THR A 18 -1.18 12.56 20.06
C THR A 18 -0.08 13.26 19.29
N GLY A 19 0.13 12.92 18.02
CA GLY A 19 1.25 13.38 17.21
C GLY A 19 2.59 12.72 17.56
N ARG A 20 2.62 11.71 18.47
CA ARG A 20 3.86 10.96 18.77
C ARG A 20 4.35 10.23 17.53
N THR A 21 5.67 10.24 17.33
CA THR A 21 6.30 9.56 16.20
C THR A 21 7.49 8.71 16.67
N VAL A 22 7.80 7.69 15.89
CA VAL A 22 9.08 6.97 15.96
C VAL A 22 9.57 6.73 14.55
N ALA A 23 10.87 6.88 14.32
CA ALA A 23 11.49 6.80 13.00
C ALA A 23 12.87 6.16 13.06
N ILE A 24 13.15 5.28 12.09
CA ILE A 24 14.48 4.70 11.85
C ILE A 24 14.69 4.72 10.34
N ASN A 25 15.73 5.41 9.88
CA ASN A 25 16.02 5.54 8.44
C ASN A 25 14.80 5.97 7.59
N ALA A 26 13.85 6.71 8.20
CA ALA A 26 12.52 6.91 7.64
C ALA A 26 12.49 7.73 6.35
N ASP A 27 13.56 8.46 6.07
CA ASP A 27 13.72 9.33 4.90
C ASP A 27 14.70 8.74 3.85
N GLN A 28 15.23 7.54 4.10
CA GLN A 28 16.05 6.84 3.11
C GLN A 28 15.18 6.23 2.02
N PRO A 29 15.57 6.37 0.74
CA PRO A 29 14.87 5.70 -0.36
C PRO A 29 14.96 4.18 -0.23
N VAL A 30 13.83 3.51 -0.47
CA VAL A 30 13.71 2.05 -0.39
C VAL A 30 12.85 1.51 -1.55
N PRO A 31 13.08 0.26 -1.98
CA PRO A 31 12.22 -0.37 -3.00
C PRO A 31 10.83 -0.63 -2.45
N THR A 32 9.82 -0.21 -3.20
CA THR A 32 8.42 -0.34 -2.77
C THR A 32 7.89 -1.76 -2.87
N ALA A 33 8.37 -2.56 -3.81
CA ALA A 33 7.64 -3.75 -4.25
C ALA A 33 6.14 -3.38 -4.46
N SER A 34 5.20 -4.24 -4.04
CA SER A 34 3.77 -3.99 -4.24
C SER A 34 3.14 -2.93 -3.33
N VAL A 35 3.87 -2.34 -2.37
CA VAL A 35 3.32 -1.24 -1.56
C VAL A 35 2.98 -0.01 -2.42
N ILE A 36 3.65 0.20 -3.55
CA ILE A 36 3.34 1.30 -4.49
C ILE A 36 1.91 1.26 -5.02
N LYS A 37 1.22 0.13 -4.96
CA LYS A 37 -0.19 -0.02 -5.33
C LYS A 37 -1.11 0.88 -4.49
N LEU A 38 -0.66 1.34 -3.32
CA LEU A 38 -1.35 2.39 -2.55
C LEU A 38 -1.44 3.71 -3.33
N ALA A 39 -0.37 4.08 -4.04
CA ALA A 39 -0.38 5.30 -4.87
C ALA A 39 -1.35 5.16 -6.05
N VAL A 40 -1.41 3.97 -6.68
CA VAL A 40 -2.38 3.67 -7.75
C VAL A 40 -3.81 3.78 -7.22
N LEU A 41 -4.09 3.18 -6.06
CA LEU A 41 -5.40 3.27 -5.41
C LEU A 41 -5.77 4.73 -5.11
N TYR A 42 -4.85 5.51 -4.56
CA TYR A 42 -5.12 6.91 -4.23
C TYR A 42 -5.44 7.74 -5.48
N GLU A 43 -4.68 7.57 -6.57
CA GLU A 43 -4.97 8.27 -7.83
C GLU A 43 -6.30 7.79 -8.44
N ALA A 44 -6.63 6.50 -8.34
CA ALA A 44 -7.93 5.98 -8.77
C ALA A 44 -9.08 6.71 -8.05
N LEU A 45 -9.01 6.87 -6.72
CA LEU A 45 -10.02 7.62 -5.97
C LEU A 45 -10.10 9.08 -6.42
N GLN A 46 -8.96 9.72 -6.70
CA GLN A 46 -8.95 11.11 -7.18
C GLN A 46 -9.58 11.26 -8.57
N GLN A 47 -9.36 10.29 -9.45
CA GLN A 47 -9.97 10.31 -10.78
C GLN A 47 -11.48 10.01 -10.73
N ILE A 48 -11.92 9.08 -9.87
CA ILE A 48 -13.35 8.82 -9.64
C ILE A 48 -14.03 10.06 -9.06
N ARG A 49 -13.41 10.69 -8.07
CA ARG A 49 -13.88 11.94 -7.47
C ARG A 49 -14.02 13.09 -8.48
N ALA A 50 -13.16 13.09 -9.49
CA ALA A 50 -13.18 14.05 -10.60
C ALA A 50 -14.09 13.62 -11.76
N GLY A 51 -14.80 12.49 -11.68
CA GLY A 51 -15.68 11.97 -12.74
C GLY A 51 -14.95 11.56 -14.02
N ARG A 52 -13.64 11.29 -13.94
CA ARG A 52 -12.84 10.88 -15.12
C ARG A 52 -12.89 9.38 -15.36
N VAL A 53 -13.02 8.60 -14.31
CA VAL A 53 -13.22 7.15 -14.32
C VAL A 53 -14.27 6.79 -13.27
N HIS A 54 -14.86 5.58 -13.38
CA HIS A 54 -15.90 5.13 -12.45
C HIS A 54 -15.61 3.73 -11.93
N PHE A 55 -16.10 3.39 -10.74
CA PHE A 55 -15.93 2.05 -10.17
C PHE A 55 -16.51 0.94 -11.04
N ASP A 56 -17.55 1.21 -11.80
CA ASP A 56 -18.24 0.28 -12.69
C ASP A 56 -17.72 0.27 -14.13
N ASP A 57 -16.68 1.06 -14.45
CA ASP A 57 -16.01 0.97 -15.73
C ASP A 57 -15.59 -0.47 -16.01
N ARG A 58 -15.83 -0.95 -17.24
CA ARG A 58 -15.54 -2.32 -17.65
C ARG A 58 -14.15 -2.44 -18.22
N LEU A 59 -13.32 -3.21 -17.55
CA LEU A 59 -11.97 -3.57 -17.99
C LEU A 59 -12.02 -4.97 -18.59
N THR A 60 -11.50 -5.13 -19.80
CA THR A 60 -11.41 -6.42 -20.46
C THR A 60 -10.02 -7.01 -20.27
N LEU A 61 -9.92 -8.07 -19.49
CA LEU A 61 -8.69 -8.87 -19.35
C LEU A 61 -8.50 -9.71 -20.62
N GLN A 62 -7.42 -9.48 -21.32
CA GLN A 62 -6.95 -10.32 -22.42
C GLN A 62 -5.83 -11.25 -21.95
N HIS A 63 -5.56 -12.32 -22.69
CA HIS A 63 -4.45 -13.22 -22.35
C HIS A 63 -3.09 -12.50 -22.29
N ALA A 64 -2.88 -11.51 -23.16
CA ALA A 64 -1.66 -10.69 -23.16
C ALA A 64 -1.49 -9.80 -21.92
N ASP A 65 -2.55 -9.57 -21.15
CA ASP A 65 -2.50 -8.75 -19.92
C ASP A 65 -2.07 -9.56 -18.71
N GLN A 66 -2.19 -10.89 -18.78
CA GLN A 66 -1.85 -11.80 -17.69
C GLN A 66 -0.35 -11.78 -17.42
N VAL A 67 0.04 -11.47 -16.18
CA VAL A 67 1.43 -11.46 -15.73
C VAL A 67 1.59 -12.35 -14.50
N PRO A 68 2.79 -12.93 -14.28
CA PRO A 68 3.04 -13.87 -13.18
C PRO A 68 3.06 -13.22 -11.81
N GLY A 69 3.29 -14.02 -10.78
CA GLY A 69 3.46 -13.63 -9.39
C GLY A 69 2.15 -13.61 -8.63
N SER A 70 1.94 -12.58 -7.79
CA SER A 70 0.79 -12.52 -6.89
C SER A 70 -0.53 -12.31 -7.63
N GLY A 71 -1.59 -12.90 -7.09
CA GLY A 71 -2.97 -12.73 -7.56
C GLY A 71 -3.55 -13.97 -8.23
N VAL A 72 -4.74 -13.82 -8.76
CA VAL A 72 -5.54 -14.92 -9.33
C VAL A 72 -5.93 -14.70 -10.79
N LEU A 73 -5.92 -13.45 -11.29
CA LEU A 73 -6.36 -13.13 -12.65
C LEU A 73 -5.49 -13.80 -13.73
N LEU A 74 -4.25 -14.14 -13.42
CA LEU A 74 -3.39 -14.87 -14.34
C LEU A 74 -3.90 -16.29 -14.66
N PHE A 75 -4.81 -16.85 -13.86
CA PHE A 75 -5.36 -18.21 -14.02
C PHE A 75 -6.75 -18.22 -14.68
N PHE A 76 -7.34 -17.05 -14.91
CA PHE A 76 -8.68 -16.96 -15.44
C PHE A 76 -8.71 -17.07 -16.96
N ASP A 77 -9.79 -17.64 -17.48
CA ASP A 77 -10.04 -17.67 -18.93
C ASP A 77 -10.25 -16.26 -19.47
N THR A 78 -9.76 -16.00 -20.65
CA THR A 78 -9.89 -14.74 -21.37
C THR A 78 -10.79 -14.90 -22.61
N ALA A 79 -11.54 -13.87 -23.11
CA ALA A 79 -11.59 -12.52 -22.54
C ALA A 79 -12.55 -12.45 -21.35
N LEU A 80 -12.09 -11.92 -20.22
CA LEU A 80 -12.91 -11.71 -19.03
C LEU A 80 -13.17 -10.20 -18.84
N ASN A 81 -14.42 -9.85 -18.54
CA ASN A 81 -14.79 -8.47 -18.19
C ASN A 81 -14.98 -8.36 -16.67
N ILE A 82 -14.21 -7.49 -16.04
CA ILE A 82 -14.32 -7.15 -14.61
C ILE A 82 -14.61 -5.66 -14.47
N THR A 83 -15.11 -5.24 -13.31
CA THR A 83 -15.22 -3.81 -13.03
C THR A 83 -13.87 -3.23 -12.61
N PHE A 84 -13.69 -1.93 -12.78
CA PHE A 84 -12.51 -1.25 -12.25
C PHE A 84 -12.41 -1.43 -10.73
N LYS A 85 -13.55 -1.41 -10.02
CA LYS A 85 -13.59 -1.72 -8.58
C LYS A 85 -13.05 -3.10 -8.24
N ASP A 86 -13.39 -4.13 -9.04
CA ASP A 86 -12.89 -5.49 -8.85
C ASP A 86 -11.38 -5.55 -9.09
N ALA A 87 -10.88 -4.88 -10.14
CA ALA A 87 -9.44 -4.79 -10.41
C ALA A 87 -8.68 -4.13 -9.25
N LEU A 88 -9.17 -2.99 -8.73
CA LEU A 88 -8.61 -2.32 -7.54
C LEU A 88 -8.66 -3.22 -6.30
N THR A 89 -9.77 -3.92 -6.08
CA THR A 89 -9.93 -4.83 -4.94
C THR A 89 -8.91 -5.96 -5.00
N LEU A 90 -8.76 -6.61 -6.15
CA LEU A 90 -7.76 -7.68 -6.35
C LEU A 90 -6.33 -7.14 -6.23
N MET A 91 -6.05 -5.96 -6.79
CA MET A 91 -4.76 -5.28 -6.69
C MET A 91 -4.35 -5.07 -5.22
N ILE A 92 -5.28 -4.72 -4.36
CA ILE A 92 -5.00 -4.44 -2.94
C ILE A 92 -5.08 -5.72 -2.11
N ALA A 93 -6.18 -6.46 -2.14
CA ALA A 93 -6.44 -7.59 -1.24
C ALA A 93 -5.51 -8.78 -1.51
N LEU A 94 -5.27 -9.13 -2.76
CA LEU A 94 -4.41 -10.24 -3.19
C LEU A 94 -3.07 -9.77 -3.75
N SER A 95 -2.83 -8.47 -3.74
CA SER A 95 -1.69 -7.90 -4.46
C SER A 95 -1.63 -8.34 -5.94
N ASP A 96 -2.77 -8.60 -6.58
CA ASP A 96 -2.86 -9.14 -7.93
C ASP A 96 -2.10 -8.25 -8.92
N ASN A 97 -1.13 -8.84 -9.62
CA ASN A 97 -0.25 -8.11 -10.53
C ASN A 97 -0.95 -7.76 -11.85
N THR A 98 -1.78 -8.66 -12.34
CA THR A 98 -2.59 -8.42 -13.54
C THR A 98 -3.64 -7.34 -13.26
N GLY A 99 -4.34 -7.43 -12.13
CA GLY A 99 -5.28 -6.39 -11.67
C GLY A 99 -4.60 -5.04 -11.45
N ALA A 100 -3.34 -5.05 -10.99
CA ALA A 100 -2.55 -3.84 -10.84
C ALA A 100 -2.24 -3.19 -12.20
N ASN A 101 -1.80 -3.97 -13.19
CA ASN A 101 -1.52 -3.45 -14.53
C ASN A 101 -2.78 -2.90 -15.20
N LEU A 102 -3.91 -3.64 -15.15
CA LEU A 102 -5.20 -3.14 -15.65
C LEU A 102 -5.60 -1.81 -14.97
N SER A 103 -5.32 -1.68 -13.67
CA SER A 103 -5.61 -0.45 -12.93
C SER A 103 -4.65 0.68 -13.33
N MET A 104 -3.35 0.40 -13.49
CA MET A 104 -2.34 1.36 -13.94
C MET A 104 -2.62 1.85 -15.36
N ASP A 105 -3.01 0.96 -16.27
CA ASP A 105 -3.42 1.33 -17.63
C ASP A 105 -4.64 2.27 -17.61
N HIS A 106 -5.61 1.99 -16.73
CA HIS A 106 -6.85 2.76 -16.65
C HIS A 106 -6.66 4.16 -16.07
N VAL A 107 -5.79 4.32 -15.03
CA VAL A 107 -5.54 5.63 -14.40
C VAL A 107 -4.34 6.37 -15.01
N GLY A 108 -3.39 5.65 -15.61
CA GLY A 108 -2.15 6.17 -16.16
C GLY A 108 -1.04 6.36 -15.12
N ILE A 109 0.12 5.72 -15.31
CA ILE A 109 1.28 5.82 -14.40
C ILE A 109 1.71 7.26 -14.17
N LYS A 110 1.76 8.06 -15.26
CA LYS A 110 2.12 9.49 -15.15
C LYS A 110 1.18 10.25 -14.20
N ASN A 111 -0.11 9.95 -14.21
CA ASN A 111 -1.06 10.62 -13.32
C ASN A 111 -0.81 10.22 -11.85
N VAL A 112 -0.38 8.96 -11.60
CA VAL A 112 0.03 8.52 -10.26
C VAL A 112 1.23 9.33 -9.79
N ASP A 113 2.28 9.47 -10.60
CA ASP A 113 3.50 10.22 -10.24
C ASP A 113 3.22 11.72 -10.08
N ASP A 114 2.46 12.34 -10.98
CA ASP A 114 2.06 13.74 -10.86
C ASP A 114 1.27 13.97 -9.55
N ARG A 115 0.42 13.01 -9.17
CA ARG A 115 -0.31 13.05 -7.90
C ARG A 115 0.63 13.01 -6.70
N LEU A 116 1.58 12.08 -6.68
CA LEU A 116 2.55 11.96 -5.59
C LEU A 116 3.34 13.28 -5.42
N VAL A 117 3.81 13.86 -6.52
CA VAL A 117 4.48 15.17 -6.50
C VAL A 117 3.56 16.27 -5.94
N SER A 118 2.28 16.30 -6.35
CA SER A 118 1.30 17.29 -5.87
C SER A 118 1.01 17.19 -4.39
N LEU A 119 1.22 16.00 -3.79
CA LEU A 119 1.07 15.75 -2.37
C LEU A 119 2.35 16.05 -1.57
N GLY A 120 3.44 16.44 -2.25
CA GLY A 120 4.75 16.63 -1.63
C GLY A 120 5.53 15.33 -1.38
N LEU A 121 5.08 14.19 -1.93
CA LEU A 121 5.72 12.88 -1.80
C LEU A 121 6.75 12.71 -2.92
N THR A 122 7.79 13.52 -2.88
CA THR A 122 8.74 13.69 -4.00
C THR A 122 9.79 12.59 -4.09
N ASN A 123 9.91 11.73 -3.09
CA ASN A 123 10.76 10.54 -3.10
C ASN A 123 10.01 9.27 -3.49
N THR A 124 8.69 9.37 -3.72
CA THR A 124 7.85 8.22 -4.10
C THR A 124 7.55 8.26 -5.60
N TRP A 125 7.88 7.17 -6.30
CA TRP A 125 7.74 7.05 -7.75
C TRP A 125 7.27 5.65 -8.14
N LEU A 126 6.35 5.59 -9.10
CA LEU A 126 5.94 4.37 -9.80
C LEU A 126 6.60 4.35 -11.18
N TYR A 127 7.61 3.51 -11.37
CA TYR A 127 8.43 3.53 -12.58
C TYR A 127 7.80 2.84 -13.78
N LYS A 128 7.05 1.76 -13.56
CA LYS A 128 6.56 0.90 -14.64
C LYS A 128 5.45 -0.03 -14.17
N GLU A 129 4.84 -0.73 -15.09
CA GLU A 129 3.96 -1.85 -14.79
C GLU A 129 4.71 -3.07 -14.25
N VAL A 130 3.97 -3.94 -13.55
CA VAL A 130 4.50 -5.15 -12.93
C VAL A 130 4.85 -6.17 -14.02
N PHE A 131 6.06 -6.71 -13.97
CA PHE A 131 6.62 -7.66 -14.96
C PHE A 131 6.62 -7.20 -16.42
N ARG A 132 6.43 -5.91 -16.66
CA ARG A 132 6.56 -5.32 -17.99
C ARG A 132 7.80 -4.43 -18.08
N PRO A 133 8.38 -4.25 -19.28
CA PRO A 133 9.48 -3.31 -19.46
C PRO A 133 9.01 -1.89 -19.16
N ALA A 134 9.93 -1.07 -18.69
CA ALA A 134 9.68 0.36 -18.56
C ALA A 134 9.49 0.98 -19.95
N THR A 135 8.54 1.92 -20.06
CA THR A 135 8.26 2.67 -21.28
C THR A 135 8.76 4.11 -21.16
N GLY A 136 9.53 4.56 -22.13
CA GLY A 136 10.09 5.92 -22.14
C GLY A 136 11.36 6.09 -21.30
N PRO A 137 11.84 7.33 -21.12
CA PRO A 137 13.02 7.64 -20.33
C PRO A 137 12.77 7.32 -18.84
N MET A 138 13.64 6.52 -18.24
CA MET A 138 13.59 6.17 -16.84
C MET A 138 14.70 6.89 -16.05
N PRO A 139 14.46 7.25 -14.78
CA PRO A 139 15.50 7.68 -13.87
C PRO A 139 16.62 6.64 -13.76
N ALA A 140 17.85 7.07 -13.51
CA ALA A 140 19.01 6.19 -13.47
C ALA A 140 18.91 5.13 -12.36
N ASP A 141 18.21 5.43 -11.28
CA ASP A 141 17.98 4.57 -10.12
C ASP A 141 16.85 3.54 -10.30
N GLN A 142 16.11 3.57 -11.42
CA GLN A 142 15.02 2.63 -11.65
C GLN A 142 15.46 1.15 -11.54
N LYS A 143 16.69 0.83 -11.96
CA LYS A 143 17.21 -0.55 -11.87
C LYS A 143 17.43 -1.00 -10.44
N GLU A 144 17.77 -0.08 -9.53
CA GLU A 144 17.97 -0.33 -8.11
C GLU A 144 16.64 -0.60 -7.41
N PHE A 145 15.62 0.23 -7.69
CA PHE A 145 14.33 0.18 -6.99
C PHE A 145 13.25 -0.63 -7.72
N GLY A 146 13.50 -1.06 -8.94
CA GLY A 146 12.63 -1.98 -9.69
C GLY A 146 11.28 -1.37 -10.09
N LEU A 147 10.19 -1.76 -9.42
CA LEU A 147 8.82 -1.30 -9.71
C LEU A 147 8.59 0.15 -9.29
N GLY A 148 9.16 0.54 -8.15
CA GLY A 148 8.98 1.87 -7.60
C GLY A 148 9.86 2.10 -6.39
N LYS A 149 10.02 3.38 -6.04
CA LYS A 149 10.82 3.91 -4.94
C LYS A 149 9.92 4.69 -3.98
N THR A 150 10.26 4.68 -2.70
CA THR A 150 9.61 5.51 -1.67
C THR A 150 10.52 5.71 -0.46
N THR A 151 9.99 6.39 0.56
CA THR A 151 10.54 6.41 1.93
C THR A 151 9.48 5.93 2.92
N ALA A 152 9.89 5.42 4.06
CA ALA A 152 8.93 4.98 5.08
C ALA A 152 8.02 6.13 5.54
N ARG A 153 8.55 7.36 5.66
CA ARG A 153 7.76 8.53 6.02
C ARG A 153 6.72 8.90 4.97
N GLU A 154 7.10 8.92 3.70
CA GLU A 154 6.15 9.29 2.64
C GLU A 154 5.04 8.28 2.47
N MET A 155 5.35 6.98 2.60
CA MET A 155 4.32 5.95 2.48
C MET A 155 3.38 5.92 3.70
N ALA A 156 3.89 6.23 4.91
CA ALA A 156 3.02 6.46 6.08
C ALA A 156 2.11 7.69 5.87
N ALA A 157 2.63 8.78 5.31
CA ALA A 157 1.81 9.96 4.99
C ALA A 157 0.72 9.66 3.94
N LEU A 158 0.99 8.77 2.99
CA LEU A 158 -0.03 8.31 2.05
C LEU A 158 -1.09 7.44 2.75
N MET A 159 -0.68 6.54 3.65
CA MET A 159 -1.60 5.72 4.46
C MET A 159 -2.45 6.57 5.40
N GLU A 160 -1.89 7.62 5.99
CA GLU A 160 -2.64 8.58 6.81
C GLU A 160 -3.83 9.18 6.05
N ARG A 161 -3.66 9.49 4.76
CA ARG A 161 -4.74 10.05 3.93
C ARG A 161 -5.91 9.09 3.79
N PHE A 162 -5.65 7.79 3.66
CA PHE A 162 -6.71 6.77 3.67
C PHE A 162 -7.36 6.67 5.06
N ALA A 163 -6.55 6.59 6.10
CA ALA A 163 -7.02 6.40 7.48
C ALA A 163 -7.86 7.57 8.00
N THR A 164 -7.56 8.79 7.56
CA THR A 164 -8.26 10.03 7.97
C THR A 164 -9.28 10.52 6.95
N CYS A 165 -9.44 9.81 5.85
CA CYS A 165 -10.27 10.25 4.72
C CYS A 165 -9.87 11.66 4.20
N ASN A 166 -8.57 11.93 4.11
CA ASN A 166 -8.07 13.20 3.59
C ASN A 166 -7.75 13.09 2.10
N LEU A 167 -8.75 13.26 1.26
CA LEU A 167 -8.60 13.28 -0.20
C LEU A 167 -8.17 14.67 -0.74
N GLY A 168 -7.86 15.62 0.15
CA GLY A 168 -7.52 16.99 -0.23
C GLY A 168 -8.74 17.85 -0.60
N PRO A 169 -8.52 19.06 -1.16
CA PRO A 169 -9.62 19.94 -1.56
C PRO A 169 -10.57 19.27 -2.55
N ALA A 170 -11.87 19.54 -2.40
CA ALA A 170 -12.88 19.06 -3.34
C ALA A 170 -12.63 19.59 -4.76
N PRO A 171 -12.98 18.84 -5.81
CA PRO A 171 -12.94 19.35 -7.18
C PRO A 171 -13.79 20.61 -7.33
N THR A 172 -13.30 21.55 -8.12
CA THR A 172 -14.01 22.79 -8.44
C THR A 172 -14.05 22.96 -9.96
N PRO A 173 -15.25 22.95 -10.59
CA PRO A 173 -16.57 22.75 -9.98
C PRO A 173 -16.77 21.35 -9.41
N ALA A 174 -17.75 21.22 -8.50
CA ALA A 174 -18.18 19.91 -8.03
C ALA A 174 -18.71 19.04 -9.19
N VAL A 175 -18.49 17.74 -9.10
CA VAL A 175 -18.94 16.77 -10.11
C VAL A 175 -20.15 16.01 -9.57
N ASP A 176 -21.26 16.09 -10.28
CA ASP A 176 -22.48 15.38 -9.91
C ASP A 176 -22.39 13.89 -10.30
N GLY A 177 -23.08 13.04 -9.55
CA GLY A 177 -23.19 11.60 -9.86
C GLY A 177 -21.95 10.77 -9.48
N VAL A 178 -20.92 11.37 -8.85
CA VAL A 178 -19.76 10.65 -8.32
C VAL A 178 -19.99 10.27 -6.84
N PRO A 179 -19.34 9.19 -6.33
CA PRO A 179 -19.41 8.85 -4.92
C PRO A 179 -18.88 9.97 -4.03
N SER A 180 -19.45 10.12 -2.84
CA SER A 180 -18.93 11.08 -1.85
C SER A 180 -17.52 10.70 -1.39
N ASP A 181 -16.76 11.66 -0.84
CA ASP A 181 -15.44 11.40 -0.24
C ASP A 181 -15.52 10.29 0.82
N LYS A 182 -16.60 10.28 1.62
CA LYS A 182 -16.85 9.24 2.62
C LYS A 182 -17.00 7.85 1.98
N ASP A 183 -17.75 7.73 0.88
CA ASP A 183 -17.97 6.46 0.19
C ASP A 183 -16.66 5.98 -0.50
N LEU A 184 -15.90 6.89 -1.07
CA LEU A 184 -14.59 6.60 -1.66
C LEU A 184 -13.59 6.07 -0.60
N CYS A 185 -13.52 6.76 0.54
CA CYS A 185 -12.65 6.32 1.64
C CYS A 185 -13.10 4.99 2.23
N ALA A 186 -14.41 4.79 2.41
CA ALA A 186 -14.95 3.53 2.90
C ALA A 186 -14.62 2.37 1.94
N ALA A 187 -14.70 2.59 0.63
CA ALA A 187 -14.32 1.59 -0.36
C ALA A 187 -12.82 1.27 -0.28
N ALA A 188 -11.96 2.28 -0.18
CA ALA A 188 -10.52 2.08 -0.06
C ALA A 188 -10.12 1.35 1.23
N LEU A 189 -10.67 1.78 2.37
CA LEU A 189 -10.42 1.11 3.66
C LEU A 189 -10.93 -0.34 3.65
N HIS A 190 -12.08 -0.61 3.00
CA HIS A 190 -12.56 -1.96 2.84
C HIS A 190 -11.57 -2.82 2.02
N MET A 191 -11.07 -2.31 0.88
CA MET A 191 -10.07 -3.02 0.08
C MET A 191 -8.80 -3.33 0.87
N LEU A 192 -8.36 -2.41 1.73
CA LEU A 192 -7.18 -2.57 2.59
C LEU A 192 -7.43 -3.52 3.78
N ASN A 193 -8.64 -3.55 4.31
CA ASN A 193 -9.04 -4.41 5.43
C ASN A 193 -9.13 -5.88 5.01
N VAL A 194 -9.64 -6.16 3.79
CA VAL A 194 -9.72 -7.51 3.25
C VAL A 194 -8.38 -8.03 2.69
N GLN A 195 -7.24 -7.43 3.07
CA GLN A 195 -5.90 -7.91 2.72
C GLN A 195 -5.70 -9.35 3.18
N PHE A 196 -5.27 -10.23 2.27
CA PHE A 196 -5.02 -11.64 2.56
C PHE A 196 -3.67 -11.89 3.24
N TYR A 197 -2.69 -11.05 3.00
CA TYR A 197 -1.34 -11.19 3.57
C TYR A 197 -1.27 -10.47 4.91
N ARG A 198 -1.39 -11.25 6.01
CA ARG A 198 -1.50 -10.75 7.39
C ARG A 198 -0.28 -11.11 8.25
N ASP A 199 0.83 -11.56 7.63
CA ASP A 199 2.00 -12.08 8.36
C ASP A 199 2.93 -10.97 8.91
N GLY A 200 2.84 -9.74 8.36
CA GLY A 200 3.57 -8.56 8.81
C GLY A 200 2.88 -7.81 9.96
N ILE A 201 2.46 -6.56 9.72
CA ILE A 201 1.84 -5.69 10.72
C ILE A 201 0.73 -6.36 11.51
N PRO A 202 -0.25 -7.07 10.91
CA PRO A 202 -1.38 -7.61 11.65
C PRO A 202 -1.07 -8.83 12.52
N ARG A 203 -0.03 -9.60 12.20
CA ARG A 203 0.23 -10.94 12.75
C ARG A 203 0.07 -11.06 14.26
N TYR A 204 0.69 -10.17 15.04
CA TYR A 204 0.65 -10.18 16.49
C TYR A 204 -0.34 -9.19 17.10
N LEU A 205 -1.09 -8.50 16.25
CA LEU A 205 -2.16 -7.58 16.63
C LEU A 205 -3.55 -8.23 16.53
N GLU A 206 -3.64 -9.34 15.80
CA GLU A 206 -4.82 -10.19 15.64
C GLU A 206 -4.59 -11.56 16.31
N GLY A 207 -5.59 -12.42 16.33
CA GLY A 207 -5.51 -13.78 16.88
C GLY A 207 -5.92 -13.87 18.35
N ASP A 208 -5.40 -14.89 19.07
CA ASP A 208 -5.91 -15.28 20.39
C ASP A 208 -5.67 -14.28 21.51
N LYS A 209 -4.66 -13.42 21.40
CA LYS A 209 -4.27 -12.46 22.44
C LYS A 209 -3.86 -11.11 21.84
N PRO A 210 -4.78 -10.41 21.18
CA PRO A 210 -4.46 -9.09 20.64
C PRO A 210 -4.24 -8.08 21.77
N PRO A 211 -3.46 -7.02 21.54
CA PRO A 211 -3.43 -5.87 22.43
C PRO A 211 -4.83 -5.27 22.63
N VAL A 212 -5.07 -4.75 23.83
CA VAL A 212 -6.39 -4.21 24.19
C VAL A 212 -6.68 -2.94 23.39
N GLY A 213 -7.89 -2.86 22.87
CA GLY A 213 -8.41 -1.61 22.26
C GLY A 213 -8.26 -1.50 20.76
N ILE A 214 -7.64 -2.47 20.07
CA ILE A 214 -7.65 -2.50 18.59
C ILE A 214 -9.09 -2.77 18.12
N THR A 215 -9.53 -1.99 17.14
CA THR A 215 -10.87 -2.09 16.54
C THR A 215 -10.81 -2.55 15.09
N ASP A 216 -9.74 -2.22 14.36
CA ASP A 216 -9.54 -2.62 12.98
C ASP A 216 -8.08 -2.45 12.57
N ILE A 217 -7.62 -3.19 11.54
CA ILE A 217 -6.29 -3.08 10.95
C ILE A 217 -6.39 -3.17 9.44
N THR A 218 -5.89 -2.16 8.77
CA THR A 218 -5.76 -2.12 7.32
C THR A 218 -4.30 -2.11 6.92
N ASN A 219 -3.92 -2.86 5.89
CA ASN A 219 -2.53 -2.87 5.45
C ASN A 219 -2.38 -3.16 3.95
N LYS A 220 -1.19 -2.89 3.44
CA LYS A 220 -0.72 -3.29 2.11
C LYS A 220 0.71 -3.78 2.20
N THR A 221 0.92 -5.03 1.80
CA THR A 221 2.23 -5.67 1.76
C THR A 221 2.96 -5.46 0.43
N GLY A 222 4.27 -5.64 0.45
CA GLY A 222 5.10 -5.67 -0.76
C GLY A 222 6.32 -6.56 -0.56
N SER A 223 6.52 -7.57 -1.42
CA SER A 223 7.57 -8.56 -1.23
C SER A 223 8.33 -8.85 -2.53
N LEU A 224 9.65 -9.00 -2.40
CA LEU A 224 10.59 -9.56 -3.38
C LEU A 224 11.51 -10.53 -2.63
N ASP A 225 12.42 -11.21 -3.32
CA ASP A 225 13.31 -12.21 -2.67
C ASP A 225 14.03 -11.65 -1.43
N HIS A 226 14.61 -10.45 -1.53
CA HIS A 226 15.34 -9.80 -0.45
C HIS A 226 14.59 -8.61 0.18
N VAL A 227 13.28 -8.46 -0.10
CA VAL A 227 12.48 -7.32 0.34
C VAL A 227 11.18 -7.80 0.99
N ARG A 228 10.88 -7.28 2.19
CA ARG A 228 9.56 -7.42 2.83
C ARG A 228 9.14 -6.06 3.36
N ASN A 229 7.98 -5.63 2.94
CA ASN A 229 7.42 -4.33 3.30
C ASN A 229 5.98 -4.49 3.74
N ASP A 230 5.56 -3.71 4.71
CA ASP A 230 4.16 -3.59 5.07
C ASP A 230 3.84 -2.18 5.54
N VAL A 231 2.72 -1.63 5.08
CA VAL A 231 2.25 -0.29 5.42
C VAL A 231 0.80 -0.38 5.82
N GLY A 232 0.46 0.14 7.00
CA GLY A 232 -0.88 -0.02 7.53
C GLY A 232 -1.36 1.13 8.42
N ALA A 233 -2.64 1.07 8.72
CA ALA A 233 -3.27 1.86 9.76
C ALA A 233 -3.93 0.92 10.77
N ILE A 234 -3.64 1.16 12.04
CA ILE A 234 -4.16 0.40 13.19
C ILE A 234 -5.12 1.31 13.90
N PHE A 235 -6.41 0.98 13.83
CA PHE A 235 -7.46 1.72 14.49
C PHE A 235 -7.63 1.20 15.91
N THR A 236 -7.62 2.10 16.87
CA THR A 236 -7.76 1.77 18.29
C THR A 236 -8.82 2.64 18.94
N LYS A 237 -9.25 2.26 20.15
CA LYS A 237 -10.16 3.09 20.96
C LYS A 237 -9.55 4.43 21.38
N HIS A 238 -8.24 4.60 21.27
CA HIS A 238 -7.51 5.79 21.69
C HIS A 238 -7.09 6.68 20.50
N GLY A 239 -7.27 6.21 19.27
CA GLY A 239 -6.88 6.91 18.06
C GLY A 239 -6.37 5.94 17.00
N THR A 240 -5.86 6.50 15.93
CA THR A 240 -5.31 5.73 14.81
C THR A 240 -3.79 5.84 14.78
N ILE A 241 -3.11 4.72 14.63
CA ILE A 241 -1.66 4.65 14.43
C ILE A 241 -1.42 4.31 12.96
N VAL A 242 -0.70 5.15 12.24
CA VAL A 242 -0.16 4.80 10.93
C VAL A 242 1.25 4.26 11.09
N ILE A 243 1.57 3.21 10.33
CA ILE A 243 2.85 2.51 10.44
C ILE A 243 3.33 2.07 9.06
N SER A 244 4.61 2.23 8.81
CA SER A 244 5.26 1.92 7.54
C SER A 244 6.60 1.27 7.82
N ILE A 245 6.77 0.01 7.42
CA ILE A 245 7.97 -0.79 7.67
C ILE A 245 8.48 -1.34 6.35
N PHE A 246 9.71 -1.04 6.04
CA PHE A 246 10.43 -1.53 4.87
C PHE A 246 11.68 -2.28 5.32
N THR A 247 11.89 -3.46 4.75
CA THR A 247 13.12 -4.20 4.92
C THR A 247 13.69 -4.57 3.56
N HIS A 248 14.98 -4.41 3.38
CA HIS A 248 15.68 -4.78 2.16
C HIS A 248 17.05 -5.38 2.46
N ASP A 249 17.70 -5.93 1.45
CA ASP A 249 18.94 -6.69 1.60
C ASP A 249 18.83 -7.83 2.63
N ASN A 250 17.62 -8.37 2.79
CA ASN A 250 17.32 -9.44 3.72
C ASN A 250 18.07 -10.71 3.35
N THR A 251 18.74 -11.33 4.32
CA THR A 251 19.41 -12.62 4.10
C THR A 251 18.44 -13.79 4.08
N ASP A 252 17.31 -13.69 4.80
CA ASP A 252 16.23 -14.66 4.76
C ASP A 252 15.30 -14.36 3.56
N THR A 253 15.37 -15.21 2.55
CA THR A 253 14.57 -15.12 1.33
C THR A 253 13.36 -16.06 1.32
N SER A 254 13.05 -16.70 2.44
CA SER A 254 11.93 -17.62 2.55
C SER A 254 10.57 -16.93 2.29
N TRP A 255 9.64 -17.66 1.68
CA TRP A 255 8.27 -17.21 1.40
C TRP A 255 7.28 -17.85 2.39
N THR A 256 7.63 -17.83 3.66
CA THR A 256 6.80 -18.38 4.74
C THR A 256 6.44 -17.27 5.72
N ALA A 257 5.39 -17.46 6.49
CA ALA A 257 4.99 -16.57 7.57
C ALA A 257 6.10 -16.37 8.64
N ASP A 258 7.04 -17.31 8.74
CA ASP A 258 8.15 -17.24 9.71
C ASP A 258 9.42 -16.59 9.12
N ASN A 259 9.34 -15.99 7.92
CA ASN A 259 10.41 -15.15 7.40
C ASN A 259 10.81 -14.10 8.45
N GLN A 260 12.12 -13.94 8.68
CA GLN A 260 12.64 -13.08 9.74
C GLN A 260 12.15 -11.63 9.65
N ALA A 261 11.95 -11.11 8.42
CA ALA A 261 11.43 -9.76 8.22
C ALA A 261 9.94 -9.65 8.54
N GLU A 262 9.11 -10.66 8.18
CA GLU A 262 7.70 -10.70 8.54
C GLU A 262 7.54 -10.75 10.08
N VAL A 263 8.32 -11.59 10.75
CA VAL A 263 8.34 -11.68 12.21
C VAL A 263 8.79 -10.36 12.85
N LEU A 264 9.81 -9.70 12.28
CA LEU A 264 10.28 -8.40 12.77
C LEU A 264 9.20 -7.32 12.64
N MET A 265 8.53 -7.23 11.48
CA MET A 265 7.44 -6.27 11.26
C MET A 265 6.30 -6.49 12.25
N ALA A 266 5.92 -7.73 12.50
CA ALA A 266 4.91 -8.08 13.50
C ALA A 266 5.31 -7.68 14.93
N GLN A 267 6.57 -7.89 15.31
CA GLN A 267 7.09 -7.49 16.62
C GLN A 267 7.15 -5.98 16.80
N ILE A 268 7.60 -5.24 15.76
CA ILE A 268 7.64 -3.77 15.77
C ILE A 268 6.23 -3.23 15.96
N SER A 269 5.28 -3.70 15.16
CA SER A 269 3.89 -3.24 15.21
C SER A 269 3.25 -3.46 16.57
N ARG A 270 3.43 -4.66 17.13
CA ARG A 270 2.94 -5.00 18.47
C ARG A 270 3.56 -4.09 19.54
N THR A 271 4.87 -3.88 19.49
CA THR A 271 5.57 -3.02 20.45
C THR A 271 5.07 -1.58 20.40
N VAL A 272 4.90 -1.02 19.18
CA VAL A 272 4.36 0.32 19.00
C VAL A 272 2.98 0.45 19.62
N VAL A 273 2.08 -0.48 19.32
CA VAL A 273 0.71 -0.47 19.86
C VAL A 273 0.73 -0.59 21.38
N GLU A 274 1.44 -1.58 21.94
CA GLU A 274 1.50 -1.78 23.40
C GLU A 274 2.03 -0.53 24.12
N VAL A 275 3.13 0.07 23.62
CA VAL A 275 3.71 1.27 24.26
C VAL A 275 2.80 2.49 24.14
N TRP A 276 2.09 2.65 23.02
CA TRP A 276 1.29 3.86 22.79
C TRP A 276 -0.13 3.78 23.32
N THR A 277 -0.68 2.58 23.53
CA THR A 277 -2.04 2.39 24.06
C THR A 277 -2.08 2.10 25.57
N THR A 278 -0.93 1.74 26.18
CA THR A 278 -0.85 1.47 27.62
C THR A 278 -0.32 2.66 28.44
N SER A 279 0.26 3.67 27.81
CA SER A 279 0.70 4.89 28.52
C SER A 279 -0.49 5.83 28.71
N PRO A 280 -0.73 6.31 29.94
CA PRO A 280 -1.81 7.23 30.24
C PRO A 280 -1.61 8.61 29.60
#